data_4244efc3f44e219b52eb2490c2511979
#
_entry.id   4244efc3f44e219b52eb2490c2511979
#
_cell.length_a   1.000
_cell.length_b   1.000
_cell.length_c   1.000
_cell.angle_alpha   90.00
_cell.angle_beta   90.00
_cell.angle_gamma   90.00
#
_symmetry.space_group_name_H-M   'P 1'
#
loop_
_entity.id
_entity.type
_entity.pdbx_description
1 polymer ?
#
loop_
_entity_poly.entity_id
_entity_poly.type
_entity_poly.pdbx_seq_one_letter_code
_entity_poly.pdbx_strand_id
1 'polypeptide(L)'
;GEKYFNDAGRCYQGWQSCNGCHPGDGRTDGMNWDLMNDGVGNPKNCKSLLYSHVTPPNMISGIRAKAEVAVRAGFRYIQFYEPEEEMAECVDAYMKSLRPVPSPYLVDGELSEKAKAGRKVFDKLKCGDCHNGPFYTDLKMHRIGEDVEFEKGWDTPTLVECWRTAPYLFDGRAATMQEVF
;
A
#
# COMPACT_ATOMS: atom_id res chain seq x y z
N GLY A 1 15.07 -11.71 -5.78
CA GLY A 1 13.91 -10.80 -5.74
C GLY A 1 14.34 -9.38 -5.45
N GLU A 2 15.04 -9.15 -4.36
CA GLU A 2 15.50 -7.81 -3.97
C GLU A 2 16.26 -7.08 -5.08
N LYS A 3 17.17 -7.77 -5.76
CA LYS A 3 17.90 -7.21 -6.90
C LYS A 3 16.92 -6.67 -7.97
N TYR A 4 15.96 -7.49 -8.38
CA TYR A 4 15.00 -7.10 -9.43
C TYR A 4 14.04 -5.98 -8.98
N PHE A 5 13.73 -5.94 -7.69
CA PHE A 5 12.92 -4.88 -7.11
C PHE A 5 13.61 -3.51 -7.15
N ASN A 6 14.95 -3.50 -7.01
CA ASN A 6 15.75 -2.28 -6.93
C ASN A 6 16.40 -1.88 -8.27
N ASP A 7 16.42 -2.77 -9.27
CA ASP A 7 17.15 -2.59 -10.52
C ASP A 7 16.26 -2.01 -11.62
N ALA A 8 16.56 -0.79 -12.07
CA ALA A 8 15.91 -0.17 -13.22
C ALA A 8 16.46 -0.63 -14.58
N GLY A 9 17.52 -1.44 -14.60
CA GLY A 9 18.20 -1.85 -15.84
C GLY A 9 17.35 -2.66 -16.82
N ARG A 10 16.22 -3.21 -16.34
CA ARG A 10 15.24 -3.93 -17.17
C ARG A 10 14.00 -3.09 -17.51
N CYS A 11 13.86 -1.93 -16.91
CA CYS A 11 12.81 -0.98 -17.26
C CYS A 11 13.14 -0.29 -18.59
N TYR A 12 12.12 0.00 -19.39
CA TYR A 12 12.30 0.77 -20.62
C TYR A 12 13.09 2.05 -20.36
N GLN A 13 14.21 2.21 -21.04
CA GLN A 13 15.16 3.32 -20.83
C GLN A 13 15.66 3.51 -19.39
N GLY A 14 15.52 2.53 -18.51
CA GLY A 14 15.98 2.60 -17.13
C GLY A 14 15.28 3.67 -16.28
N TRP A 15 14.05 4.07 -16.66
CA TRP A 15 13.40 5.23 -16.02
C TRP A 15 12.93 4.95 -14.60
N GLN A 16 12.61 3.69 -14.26
CA GLN A 16 12.03 3.37 -12.95
C GLN A 16 12.34 1.93 -12.50
N SER A 17 12.41 1.73 -11.20
CA SER A 17 12.35 0.42 -10.53
C SER A 17 11.18 0.39 -9.56
N CYS A 18 10.83 -0.79 -9.03
CA CYS A 18 9.78 -0.87 -7.99
C CYS A 18 10.13 0.01 -6.79
N ASN A 19 11.42 0.00 -6.37
CA ASN A 19 11.94 0.82 -5.28
C ASN A 19 11.81 2.34 -5.53
N GLY A 20 11.70 2.78 -6.77
CA GLY A 20 11.53 4.21 -7.09
C GLY A 20 10.24 4.79 -6.52
N CYS A 21 9.13 4.04 -6.61
CA CYS A 21 7.85 4.42 -6.00
C CYS A 21 7.67 3.80 -4.60
N HIS A 22 8.31 2.66 -4.33
CA HIS A 22 8.18 1.91 -3.09
C HIS A 22 9.53 1.79 -2.33
N PRO A 23 10.14 2.92 -1.95
CA PRO A 23 11.42 2.93 -1.23
C PRO A 23 11.32 2.33 0.18
N GLY A 24 12.47 2.19 0.85
CA GLY A 24 12.51 1.74 2.25
C GLY A 24 11.94 0.34 2.44
N ASP A 25 12.40 -0.61 1.63
CA ASP A 25 11.92 -1.98 1.63
C ASP A 25 10.42 -2.10 1.32
N GLY A 26 10.01 -1.54 0.18
CA GLY A 26 8.67 -1.69 -0.35
C GLY A 26 7.61 -0.86 0.39
N ARG A 27 7.95 0.33 0.90
CA ARG A 27 6.97 1.23 1.53
C ARG A 27 6.36 2.17 0.50
N THR A 28 6.48 3.45 0.67
CA THR A 28 5.91 4.46 -0.22
C THR A 28 6.82 5.67 -0.32
N ASP A 29 6.84 6.30 -1.48
CA ASP A 29 7.48 7.61 -1.71
C ASP A 29 6.60 8.79 -1.25
N GLY A 30 5.35 8.53 -0.84
CA GLY A 30 4.38 9.56 -0.44
C GLY A 30 3.86 10.41 -1.59
N MET A 31 4.09 10.01 -2.84
CA MET A 31 3.64 10.74 -4.01
C MET A 31 2.37 10.15 -4.62
N ASN A 32 1.67 10.96 -5.38
CA ASN A 32 0.52 10.53 -6.17
C ASN A 32 0.96 10.19 -7.58
N TRP A 33 0.56 9.02 -8.05
CA TRP A 33 0.84 8.53 -9.38
C TRP A 33 -0.45 8.23 -10.13
N ASP A 34 -0.55 8.71 -11.35
CA ASP A 34 -1.57 8.30 -12.30
C ASP A 34 -0.93 7.43 -13.39
N LEU A 35 -0.98 6.16 -13.20
CA LEU A 35 -0.35 5.19 -14.11
C LEU A 35 -1.33 4.63 -15.15
N MET A 36 -2.57 5.14 -15.17
CA MET A 36 -3.62 4.76 -16.12
C MET A 36 -3.90 3.24 -16.20
N ASN A 37 -3.40 2.47 -15.26
CA ASN A 37 -3.47 1.01 -15.29
C ASN A 37 -4.82 0.45 -14.82
N ASP A 38 -5.71 1.29 -14.34
CA ASP A 38 -7.10 1.00 -13.97
C ASP A 38 -8.12 1.60 -14.94
N GLY A 39 -7.65 2.29 -15.98
CA GLY A 39 -8.50 2.90 -17.00
C GLY A 39 -9.08 4.26 -16.63
N VAL A 40 -8.73 4.81 -15.48
CA VAL A 40 -9.21 6.10 -14.99
C VAL A 40 -8.03 7.04 -14.77
N GLY A 41 -8.09 8.20 -15.40
CA GLY A 41 -7.07 9.25 -15.28
C GLY A 41 -7.22 10.02 -13.96
N ASN A 42 -6.78 9.45 -12.85
CA ASN A 42 -6.76 10.11 -11.55
C ASN A 42 -5.49 9.75 -10.76
N PRO A 43 -4.76 10.73 -10.24
CA PRO A 43 -3.62 10.50 -9.37
C PRO A 43 -4.04 9.79 -8.07
N LYS A 44 -3.33 8.73 -7.73
CA LYS A 44 -3.58 7.94 -6.52
C LYS A 44 -2.33 7.86 -5.66
N ASN A 45 -2.51 7.98 -4.36
CA ASN A 45 -1.43 7.89 -3.39
C ASN A 45 -0.75 6.52 -3.45
N CYS A 46 0.57 6.52 -3.50
CA CYS A 46 1.37 5.31 -3.51
C CYS A 46 1.22 4.56 -2.19
N LYS A 47 0.78 3.31 -2.24
CA LYS A 47 0.60 2.45 -1.06
C LYS A 47 1.87 1.70 -0.70
N SER A 48 2.07 1.43 0.60
CA SER A 48 3.03 0.43 1.05
C SER A 48 2.71 -0.95 0.49
N LEU A 49 3.73 -1.70 0.09
CA LEU A 49 3.62 -3.09 -0.37
C LEU A 49 3.70 -4.09 0.78
N LEU A 50 3.91 -3.62 2.02
CA LEU A 50 3.95 -4.49 3.18
C LEU A 50 2.64 -5.28 3.29
N TYR A 51 2.75 -6.59 3.37
CA TYR A 51 1.63 -7.52 3.42
C TYR A 51 0.72 -7.60 2.20
N SER A 52 1.07 -6.97 1.07
CA SER A 52 0.24 -6.99 -0.15
C SER A 52 -0.18 -8.39 -0.61
N HIS A 53 0.66 -9.41 -0.39
CA HIS A 53 0.36 -10.80 -0.76
C HIS A 53 -0.65 -11.51 0.15
N VAL A 54 -0.97 -10.93 1.32
CA VAL A 54 -1.93 -11.48 2.28
C VAL A 54 -3.10 -10.54 2.57
N THR A 55 -3.13 -9.40 1.88
CA THR A 55 -4.21 -8.39 1.98
C THR A 55 -4.81 -8.06 0.60
N PRO A 56 -5.39 -9.06 -0.11
CA PRO A 56 -6.12 -8.79 -1.34
C PRO A 56 -7.45 -8.06 -1.06
N PRO A 57 -8.01 -7.34 -2.06
CA PRO A 57 -7.48 -7.08 -3.40
C PRO A 57 -6.33 -6.07 -3.37
N ASN A 58 -5.59 -5.98 -4.48
CA ASN A 58 -4.47 -5.07 -4.59
C ASN A 58 -4.80 -3.85 -5.47
N MET A 59 -3.99 -2.80 -5.34
CA MET A 59 -4.24 -1.44 -5.78
C MET A 59 -5.35 -0.79 -4.94
N ILE A 60 -5.35 0.55 -4.85
CA ILE A 60 -6.34 1.26 -4.02
C ILE A 60 -7.77 1.11 -4.56
N SER A 61 -7.90 0.94 -5.87
CA SER A 61 -9.16 0.64 -6.57
C SER A 61 -9.52 -0.85 -6.62
N GLY A 62 -8.71 -1.72 -6.01
CA GLY A 62 -8.97 -3.15 -5.94
C GLY A 62 -8.97 -3.87 -7.29
N ILE A 63 -8.39 -3.28 -8.35
CA ILE A 63 -8.44 -3.82 -9.72
C ILE A 63 -7.57 -5.07 -9.93
N ARG A 64 -6.72 -5.43 -9.01
CA ARG A 64 -5.90 -6.63 -9.05
C ARG A 64 -6.30 -7.58 -7.92
N ALA A 65 -6.78 -8.76 -8.29
CA ALA A 65 -7.28 -9.73 -7.32
C ALA A 65 -6.19 -10.27 -6.37
N LYS A 66 -4.93 -10.25 -6.81
CA LYS A 66 -3.77 -10.77 -6.06
C LYS A 66 -2.53 -9.93 -6.31
N ALA A 67 -1.61 -9.93 -5.36
CA ALA A 67 -0.34 -9.20 -5.48
C ALA A 67 0.52 -9.73 -6.64
N GLU A 68 0.51 -11.04 -6.88
CA GLU A 68 1.23 -11.63 -8.01
C GLU A 68 0.77 -11.02 -9.35
N VAL A 69 -0.52 -10.78 -9.52
CA VAL A 69 -1.07 -10.10 -10.71
C VAL A 69 -0.61 -8.65 -10.76
N ALA A 70 -0.56 -7.97 -9.60
CA ALA A 70 -0.11 -6.58 -9.51
C ALA A 70 1.39 -6.45 -9.85
N VAL A 71 2.23 -7.38 -9.42
CA VAL A 71 3.68 -7.42 -9.75
C VAL A 71 3.88 -7.52 -11.26
N ARG A 72 3.20 -8.46 -11.94
CA ARG A 72 3.31 -8.60 -13.41
C ARG A 72 2.79 -7.37 -14.13
N ALA A 73 1.70 -6.78 -13.63
CA ALA A 73 1.17 -5.53 -14.16
C ALA A 73 2.14 -4.36 -13.97
N GLY A 74 2.84 -4.30 -12.85
CA GLY A 74 3.89 -3.30 -12.58
C GLY A 74 5.03 -3.37 -13.60
N PHE A 75 5.53 -4.56 -13.88
CA PHE A 75 6.53 -4.74 -14.94
C PHE A 75 5.98 -4.31 -16.30
N ARG A 76 4.81 -4.78 -16.67
CA ARG A 76 4.26 -4.58 -18.02
C ARG A 76 3.83 -3.14 -18.28
N TYR A 77 3.11 -2.52 -17.37
CA TYR A 77 2.44 -1.22 -17.59
C TYR A 77 3.15 -0.03 -16.97
N ILE A 78 4.11 -0.26 -16.06
CA ILE A 78 4.86 0.81 -15.40
C ILE A 78 6.32 0.79 -15.86
N GLN A 79 6.94 -0.37 -15.89
CA GLN A 79 8.31 -0.52 -16.36
C GLN A 79 8.41 -0.75 -17.88
N PHE A 80 7.29 -1.00 -18.56
CA PHE A 80 7.21 -1.31 -19.99
C PHE A 80 8.15 -2.46 -20.39
N TYR A 81 8.16 -3.49 -19.56
CA TYR A 81 8.99 -4.67 -19.72
C TYR A 81 8.15 -5.94 -19.48
N GLU A 82 8.28 -6.92 -20.38
CA GLU A 82 7.66 -8.24 -20.18
C GLU A 82 8.62 -9.12 -19.38
N PRO A 83 8.34 -9.42 -18.10
CA PRO A 83 9.24 -10.20 -17.27
C PRO A 83 9.17 -11.68 -17.62
N GLU A 84 10.30 -12.38 -17.50
CA GLU A 84 10.29 -13.82 -17.35
C GLU A 84 9.58 -14.18 -16.04
N GLU A 85 8.76 -15.23 -16.04
CA GLU A 85 7.95 -15.59 -14.88
C GLU A 85 8.80 -15.83 -13.62
N GLU A 86 9.94 -16.51 -13.76
CA GLU A 86 10.88 -16.74 -12.65
C GLU A 86 11.35 -15.41 -12.00
N MET A 87 11.56 -14.38 -12.81
CA MET A 87 11.94 -13.05 -12.30
C MET A 87 10.80 -12.43 -11.48
N ALA A 88 9.57 -12.51 -11.97
CA ALA A 88 8.40 -12.02 -11.26
C ALA A 88 8.15 -12.80 -9.96
N GLU A 89 8.31 -14.12 -9.97
CA GLU A 89 8.24 -14.98 -8.77
C GLU A 89 9.31 -14.60 -7.74
N CYS A 90 10.52 -14.27 -8.19
CA CYS A 90 11.57 -13.77 -7.30
C CYS A 90 11.16 -12.45 -6.61
N VAL A 91 10.51 -11.53 -7.33
CA VAL A 91 10.00 -10.29 -6.72
C VAL A 91 8.88 -10.59 -5.74
N ASP A 92 7.95 -11.50 -6.08
CA ASP A 92 6.92 -11.96 -5.15
C ASP A 92 7.52 -12.54 -3.85
N ALA A 93 8.56 -13.36 -3.98
CA ALA A 93 9.26 -13.95 -2.84
C ALA A 93 9.91 -12.87 -1.96
N TYR A 94 10.54 -11.86 -2.56
CA TYR A 94 11.08 -10.72 -1.84
C TYR A 94 9.98 -9.95 -1.11
N MET A 95 8.90 -9.59 -1.78
CA MET A 95 7.78 -8.87 -1.17
C MET A 95 7.13 -9.67 -0.01
N LYS A 96 7.00 -10.98 -0.14
CA LYS A 96 6.54 -11.87 0.95
C LYS A 96 7.51 -11.92 2.13
N SER A 97 8.79 -11.62 1.92
CA SER A 97 9.80 -11.58 2.99
C SER A 97 9.82 -10.29 3.78
N LEU A 98 9.18 -9.22 3.30
CA LEU A 98 9.11 -7.93 3.99
C LEU A 98 8.50 -8.07 5.38
N ARG A 99 9.10 -7.40 6.34
CA ARG A 99 8.66 -7.44 7.75
C ARG A 99 8.39 -6.02 8.26
N PRO A 100 7.41 -5.86 9.14
CA PRO A 100 7.17 -4.58 9.77
C PRO A 100 8.32 -4.24 10.72
N VAL A 101 8.58 -2.96 10.86
CA VAL A 101 9.47 -2.46 11.92
C VAL A 101 8.65 -1.96 13.10
N PRO A 102 9.15 -2.11 14.32
CA PRO A 102 8.48 -1.58 15.50
C PRO A 102 8.24 -0.07 15.39
N SER A 103 7.09 0.37 15.88
CA SER A 103 6.79 1.80 15.92
C SER A 103 7.77 2.54 16.84
N PRO A 104 8.34 3.68 16.44
CA PRO A 104 9.19 4.50 17.28
C PRO A 104 8.44 5.16 18.45
N TYR A 105 7.11 5.05 18.47
CA TYR A 105 6.24 5.60 19.53
C TYR A 105 5.92 4.59 20.64
N LEU A 106 6.50 3.40 20.59
CA LEU A 106 6.45 2.45 21.71
C LEU A 106 7.34 2.96 22.87
N VAL A 107 6.93 2.70 24.09
CA VAL A 107 7.70 2.96 25.32
C VAL A 107 8.03 1.60 25.92
N ASP A 108 9.31 1.28 26.01
CA ASP A 108 9.79 -0.03 26.50
C ASP A 108 9.13 -1.24 25.79
N GLY A 109 8.86 -1.09 24.50
CA GLY A 109 8.21 -2.13 23.69
C GLY A 109 6.69 -2.19 23.80
N GLU A 110 6.08 -1.36 24.63
CA GLU A 110 4.65 -1.34 24.93
C GLU A 110 3.97 -0.08 24.37
N LEU A 111 2.64 -0.11 24.27
CA LEU A 111 1.87 1.09 23.88
C LEU A 111 2.02 2.20 24.93
N SER A 112 2.34 3.40 24.48
CA SER A 112 2.31 4.58 25.34
C SER A 112 0.90 4.84 25.90
N GLU A 113 0.78 5.59 26.99
CA GLU A 113 -0.54 5.97 27.55
C GLU A 113 -1.40 6.73 26.54
N LYS A 114 -0.79 7.57 25.70
CA LYS A 114 -1.49 8.23 24.59
C LYS A 114 -2.02 7.23 23.56
N ALA A 115 -1.26 6.20 23.21
CA ALA A 115 -1.71 5.14 22.30
C ALA A 115 -2.83 4.29 22.90
N LYS A 116 -2.75 3.98 24.19
CA LYS A 116 -3.83 3.29 24.92
C LYS A 116 -5.13 4.12 24.95
N ALA A 117 -5.02 5.44 25.14
CA ALA A 117 -6.17 6.33 25.04
C ALA A 117 -6.72 6.38 23.60
N GLY A 118 -5.83 6.43 22.59
CA GLY A 118 -6.20 6.35 21.18
C GLY A 118 -6.94 5.06 20.83
N ARG A 119 -6.55 3.93 21.40
CA ARG A 119 -7.26 2.67 21.21
C ARG A 119 -8.73 2.76 21.63
N LYS A 120 -9.02 3.41 22.75
CA LYS A 120 -10.41 3.63 23.20
C LYS A 120 -11.20 4.50 22.23
N VAL A 121 -10.56 5.48 21.61
CA VAL A 121 -11.18 6.32 20.56
C VAL A 121 -11.44 5.50 19.30
N PHE A 122 -10.46 4.71 18.85
CA PHE A 122 -10.59 3.79 17.73
C PHE A 122 -11.79 2.84 17.88
N ASP A 123 -11.94 2.25 19.07
CA ASP A 123 -13.05 1.34 19.37
C ASP A 123 -14.39 2.10 19.44
N LYS A 124 -14.42 3.28 20.07
CA LYS A 124 -15.62 4.14 20.17
C LYS A 124 -16.13 4.61 18.80
N LEU A 125 -15.22 4.96 17.90
CA LEU A 125 -15.55 5.42 16.55
C LEU A 125 -15.76 4.26 15.58
N LYS A 126 -15.68 3.00 16.04
CA LYS A 126 -15.88 1.78 15.25
C LYS A 126 -14.94 1.65 14.05
N CYS A 127 -13.74 2.22 14.13
CA CYS A 127 -12.75 2.09 13.07
C CYS A 127 -12.40 0.62 12.80
N GLY A 128 -12.50 -0.23 13.84
CA GLY A 128 -12.32 -1.67 13.75
C GLY A 128 -13.39 -2.41 12.94
N ASP A 129 -14.49 -1.78 12.52
CA ASP A 129 -15.48 -2.44 11.67
C ASP A 129 -14.86 -2.75 10.29
N CYS A 130 -13.99 -1.87 9.79
CA CYS A 130 -13.22 -2.06 8.57
C CYS A 130 -11.75 -2.43 8.86
N HIS A 131 -11.10 -1.72 9.81
CA HIS A 131 -9.70 -1.94 10.16
C HIS A 131 -9.56 -2.98 11.28
N ASN A 132 -9.78 -4.24 10.96
CA ASN A 132 -9.77 -5.36 11.90
C ASN A 132 -8.75 -6.46 11.54
N GLY A 133 -8.72 -7.53 12.33
CA GLY A 133 -7.82 -8.65 12.11
C GLY A 133 -6.33 -8.31 12.31
N PRO A 134 -5.43 -9.24 11.97
CA PRO A 134 -4.00 -9.10 12.25
C PRO A 134 -3.31 -8.04 11.39
N PHE A 135 -3.91 -7.65 10.29
CA PHE A 135 -3.39 -6.64 9.36
C PHE A 135 -4.18 -5.33 9.39
N TYR A 136 -5.17 -5.19 10.28
CA TYR A 136 -6.03 -4.00 10.35
C TYR A 136 -6.69 -3.66 9.01
N THR A 137 -7.27 -4.67 8.36
CA THR A 137 -8.09 -4.56 7.15
C THR A 137 -9.10 -5.70 7.13
N ASP A 138 -10.29 -5.44 6.62
CA ASP A 138 -11.34 -6.44 6.42
C ASP A 138 -11.28 -7.10 5.03
N LEU A 139 -10.27 -6.73 4.22
CA LEU A 139 -10.05 -7.22 2.85
C LEU A 139 -11.22 -6.92 1.90
N LYS A 140 -11.94 -5.83 2.15
CA LYS A 140 -13.13 -5.45 1.37
C LYS A 140 -12.99 -4.07 0.76
N MET A 141 -13.86 -3.82 -0.21
CA MET A 141 -14.03 -2.53 -0.84
C MET A 141 -15.16 -1.76 -0.16
N HIS A 142 -14.95 -0.48 0.11
CA HIS A 142 -15.94 0.39 0.72
C HIS A 142 -16.12 1.69 -0.05
N ARG A 143 -17.37 2.13 -0.19
CA ARG A 143 -17.68 3.46 -0.70
C ARG A 143 -17.59 4.45 0.45
N ILE A 144 -16.46 5.11 0.58
CA ILE A 144 -16.20 6.11 1.63
C ILE A 144 -15.98 7.46 0.97
N GLY A 145 -16.66 8.49 1.48
CA GLY A 145 -16.59 9.84 0.95
C GLY A 145 -17.55 10.08 -0.23
N GLU A 146 -17.51 11.28 -0.77
CA GLU A 146 -18.38 11.72 -1.85
C GLU A 146 -17.79 11.41 -3.23
N ASP A 147 -16.47 11.42 -3.34
CA ASP A 147 -15.70 11.21 -4.59
C ASP A 147 -15.42 9.74 -4.82
N VAL A 148 -16.43 8.95 -5.14
CA VAL A 148 -16.24 7.52 -5.45
C VAL A 148 -16.29 7.31 -6.96
N GLU A 149 -15.15 7.35 -7.61
CA GLU A 149 -15.01 7.14 -9.05
C GLU A 149 -15.20 5.67 -9.47
N PHE A 150 -15.01 4.74 -8.54
CA PHE A 150 -15.17 3.31 -8.78
C PHE A 150 -16.46 2.79 -8.13
N GLU A 151 -17.21 1.98 -8.86
CA GLU A 151 -18.47 1.41 -8.39
C GLU A 151 -18.34 0.70 -7.03
N LYS A 152 -17.25 -0.04 -6.83
CA LYS A 152 -16.97 -0.78 -5.59
C LYS A 152 -16.37 0.08 -4.48
N GLY A 153 -15.96 1.33 -4.78
CA GLY A 153 -15.26 2.19 -3.84
C GLY A 153 -13.77 1.85 -3.73
N TRP A 154 -13.24 1.95 -2.53
CA TRP A 154 -11.81 1.84 -2.24
C TRP A 154 -11.50 0.60 -1.38
N ASP A 155 -10.34 -0.01 -1.62
CA ASP A 155 -9.80 -1.07 -0.79
C ASP A 155 -9.48 -0.54 0.62
N THR A 156 -9.85 -1.31 1.65
CA THR A 156 -9.47 -1.00 3.04
C THR A 156 -7.97 -1.24 3.23
N PRO A 157 -7.13 -0.19 3.36
CA PRO A 157 -5.70 -0.38 3.51
C PRO A 157 -5.35 -0.94 4.88
N THR A 158 -4.24 -1.70 4.95
CA THR A 158 -3.64 -2.05 6.24
C THR A 158 -3.22 -0.80 7.00
N LEU A 159 -3.42 -0.80 8.33
CA LEU A 159 -2.88 0.26 9.21
C LEU A 159 -1.50 -0.10 9.80
N VAL A 160 -0.93 -1.24 9.44
CA VAL A 160 0.41 -1.61 9.91
C VAL A 160 1.42 -0.62 9.35
N GLU A 161 2.22 -0.03 10.24
CA GLU A 161 3.21 1.02 9.92
C GLU A 161 2.62 2.32 9.37
N CYS A 162 1.33 2.60 9.54
CA CYS A 162 0.73 3.85 9.06
C CYS A 162 1.41 5.12 9.61
N TRP A 163 2.20 5.01 10.69
CA TRP A 163 2.97 6.09 11.26
C TRP A 163 4.05 6.68 10.33
N ARG A 164 4.44 5.94 9.27
CA ARG A 164 5.47 6.38 8.31
C ARG A 164 5.02 6.38 6.85
N THR A 165 3.74 6.26 6.58
CA THR A 165 3.20 6.16 5.21
C THR A 165 2.33 7.36 4.83
N ALA A 166 2.55 8.51 5.46
CA ALA A 166 1.94 9.76 5.02
C ALA A 166 2.39 10.13 3.59
N PRO A 167 1.55 10.86 2.82
CA PRO A 167 0.19 11.31 3.14
C PRO A 167 -0.85 10.19 3.10
N TYR A 168 -2.06 10.46 3.58
CA TYR A 168 -3.12 9.46 3.74
C TYR A 168 -4.29 9.71 2.79
N LEU A 169 -5.22 8.73 2.78
CA LEU A 169 -6.35 8.63 1.87
C LEU A 169 -5.91 8.28 0.44
N PHE A 170 -6.88 8.02 -0.44
CA PHE A 170 -6.60 7.50 -1.78
C PHE A 170 -5.84 8.49 -2.67
N ASP A 171 -6.00 9.78 -2.42
CA ASP A 171 -5.39 10.88 -3.17
C ASP A 171 -4.33 11.66 -2.37
N GLY A 172 -3.97 11.19 -1.17
CA GLY A 172 -2.96 11.84 -0.35
C GLY A 172 -3.38 13.19 0.23
N ARG A 173 -4.70 13.51 0.23
CA ARG A 173 -5.20 14.83 0.69
C ARG A 173 -4.94 15.11 2.16
N ALA A 174 -4.79 14.09 2.98
CA ALA A 174 -4.48 14.20 4.40
C ALA A 174 -2.97 14.08 4.62
N ALA A 175 -2.29 15.19 4.85
CA ALA A 175 -0.85 15.21 5.10
C ALA A 175 -0.49 14.60 6.46
N THR A 176 -1.41 14.64 7.41
CA THR A 176 -1.25 14.10 8.77
C THR A 176 -2.39 13.15 9.12
N MET A 177 -2.17 12.30 10.12
CA MET A 177 -3.22 11.41 10.63
C MET A 177 -4.41 12.20 11.24
N GLN A 178 -4.18 13.41 11.75
CA GLN A 178 -5.23 14.28 12.27
C GLN A 178 -6.19 14.76 11.17
N GLU A 179 -5.71 14.93 9.96
CA GLU A 179 -6.52 15.38 8.81
C GLU A 179 -7.37 14.26 8.19
N VAL A 180 -7.18 13.01 8.64
CA VAL A 180 -8.00 11.86 8.23
C VAL A 180 -9.38 11.89 8.88
N PHE A 181 -9.53 12.62 10.03
CA PHE A 181 -10.73 12.62 10.88
C PHE A 181 -11.58 13.90 10.77
#